data_3c6cba2b7aca10fe9436eea3b4394e66
#
_entry.id   3c6cba2b7aca10fe9436eea3b4394e66
#
_cell.length_a   1.000
_cell.length_b   1.000
_cell.length_c   1.000
_cell.angle_alpha   90.00
_cell.angle_beta   90.00
_cell.angle_gamma   90.00
#
_symmetry.space_group_name_H-M   'P 1'
#
loop_
_entity.id
_entity.type
_entity.pdbx_description
1 polymer ?
#
loop_
_entity_poly.entity_id
_entity_poly.type
_entity_poly.pdbx_seq_one_letter_code
_entity_poly.pdbx_strand_id
1 'polypeptide(L)'
;MRSKQIPSSDTFLVRVAAGQEESATKRLAALGTVKDAGEAGLMLVQLSGSEPADAKAVWAKLQKQVGNAEVDPVLLDETGEPHFPTGEVTVRFKEPPSDAFLSGFADKHGLKVRSRNEFVPAQVAFQVTRRSYLPELIESLKPAENVASVWANTKSRYRRS
;
A
#
# COMPACT_ATOMS: atom_id res chain seq x y z
N MET A 1 1.52 20.48 -3.98
CA MET A 1 0.85 19.50 -4.87
C MET A 1 1.64 18.21 -4.90
N ARG A 2 0.96 17.08 -4.79
CA ARG A 2 1.64 15.79 -4.80
C ARG A 2 1.90 15.34 -6.23
N SER A 3 3.06 14.74 -6.44
CA SER A 3 3.38 14.13 -7.72
C SER A 3 2.46 12.95 -8.00
N LYS A 4 2.13 12.78 -9.25
CA LYS A 4 1.37 11.62 -9.68
C LYS A 4 2.22 10.37 -9.52
N GLN A 5 1.65 9.32 -8.96
CA GLN A 5 2.31 8.04 -8.78
C GLN A 5 1.56 6.96 -9.52
N ILE A 6 2.30 6.12 -10.22
CA ILE A 6 1.73 5.05 -11.05
C ILE A 6 2.17 3.72 -10.45
N PRO A 7 1.24 2.78 -10.25
CA PRO A 7 1.62 1.48 -9.71
C PRO A 7 2.46 0.69 -10.70
N SER A 8 3.50 0.06 -10.19
CA SER A 8 4.33 -0.84 -10.99
C SER A 8 3.54 -2.11 -11.29
N SER A 9 3.74 -2.66 -12.48
CA SER A 9 3.11 -3.94 -12.86
C SER A 9 4.05 -5.13 -12.65
N ASP A 10 5.31 -4.89 -12.29
CA ASP A 10 6.29 -5.97 -12.14
C ASP A 10 7.02 -5.97 -10.81
N THR A 11 6.90 -4.93 -10.00
CA THR A 11 7.61 -4.84 -8.73
C THR A 11 6.62 -4.60 -7.60
N PHE A 12 6.67 -5.46 -6.60
CA PHE A 12 5.73 -5.43 -5.49
C PHE A 12 6.47 -5.51 -4.16
N LEU A 13 5.89 -4.89 -3.15
CA LEU A 13 6.37 -4.98 -1.78
C LEU A 13 5.47 -5.98 -1.05
N VAL A 14 6.09 -6.98 -0.42
CA VAL A 14 5.36 -8.00 0.32
C VAL A 14 5.72 -7.87 1.79
N ARG A 15 4.72 -7.76 2.62
CA ARG A 15 4.89 -7.63 4.07
C ARG A 15 4.35 -8.87 4.73
N VAL A 16 5.23 -9.63 5.40
CA VAL A 16 4.87 -10.90 6.02
C VAL A 16 5.01 -10.83 7.53
N ALA A 17 4.24 -11.66 8.22
CA ALA A 17 4.33 -11.79 9.66
C ALA A 17 5.65 -12.45 10.07
N ALA A 18 6.08 -12.17 11.29
CA ALA A 18 7.28 -12.77 11.83
C ALA A 18 7.19 -14.31 11.77
N GLY A 19 8.26 -14.94 11.32
CA GLY A 19 8.30 -16.37 11.16
C GLY A 19 7.78 -16.91 9.86
N GLN A 20 7.23 -16.07 9.01
CA GLN A 20 6.67 -16.47 7.71
C GLN A 20 7.56 -16.13 6.53
N GLU A 21 8.69 -15.46 6.77
CA GLU A 21 9.53 -14.94 5.68
C GLU A 21 10.07 -16.04 4.78
N GLU A 22 10.54 -17.13 5.36
CA GLU A 22 11.12 -18.22 4.58
C GLU A 22 10.09 -18.89 3.68
N SER A 23 8.92 -19.19 4.23
CA SER A 23 7.83 -19.80 3.48
C SER A 23 7.37 -18.90 2.34
N ALA A 24 7.21 -17.61 2.61
CA ALA A 24 6.81 -16.65 1.59
C ALA A 24 7.85 -16.52 0.50
N THR A 25 9.13 -16.47 0.89
CA THR A 25 10.23 -16.37 -0.07
C THR A 25 10.23 -17.55 -1.04
N LYS A 26 10.03 -18.75 -0.55
CA LYS A 26 9.98 -19.93 -1.40
C LYS A 26 8.83 -19.86 -2.41
N ARG A 27 7.68 -19.43 -1.96
CA ARG A 27 6.51 -19.31 -2.85
C ARG A 27 6.71 -18.25 -3.92
N LEU A 28 7.27 -17.12 -3.50
CA LEU A 28 7.47 -15.99 -4.41
C LEU A 28 8.62 -16.21 -5.39
N ALA A 29 9.63 -16.97 -4.98
CA ALA A 29 10.78 -17.25 -5.84
C ALA A 29 10.39 -17.96 -7.13
N ALA A 30 9.28 -18.69 -7.12
CA ALA A 30 8.77 -19.33 -8.32
C ALA A 30 8.20 -18.32 -9.32
N LEU A 31 7.90 -17.11 -8.88
CA LEU A 31 7.27 -16.09 -9.72
C LEU A 31 8.27 -15.03 -10.19
N GLY A 32 9.35 -14.84 -9.45
CA GLY A 32 10.32 -13.81 -9.79
C GLY A 32 11.47 -13.74 -8.83
N THR A 33 12.18 -12.61 -8.84
CA THR A 33 13.31 -12.38 -7.95
C THR A 33 12.82 -11.78 -6.64
N VAL A 34 13.24 -12.36 -5.53
CA VAL A 34 12.86 -11.87 -4.21
C VAL A 34 14.09 -11.26 -3.55
N LYS A 35 13.96 -10.03 -3.07
CA LYS A 35 15.03 -9.30 -2.40
C LYS A 35 14.58 -8.83 -1.03
N ASP A 36 15.51 -8.76 -0.09
CA ASP A 36 15.28 -8.15 1.21
C ASP A 36 15.05 -6.65 1.01
N ALA A 37 14.03 -6.11 1.63
CA ALA A 37 13.71 -4.69 1.53
C ALA A 37 14.33 -3.84 2.66
N GLY A 38 15.23 -4.44 3.45
CA GLY A 38 15.94 -3.70 4.49
C GLY A 38 15.28 -3.68 5.85
N GLU A 39 14.10 -4.26 5.98
CA GLU A 39 13.39 -4.40 7.26
C GLU A 39 12.90 -5.84 7.39
N ALA A 40 12.85 -6.32 8.64
CA ALA A 40 12.33 -7.65 8.91
C ALA A 40 10.88 -7.77 8.41
N GLY A 41 10.58 -8.86 7.73
CA GLY A 41 9.24 -9.09 7.21
C GLY A 41 8.90 -8.37 5.92
N LEU A 42 9.82 -7.57 5.36
CA LEU A 42 9.60 -6.88 4.09
C LEU A 42 10.46 -7.46 2.98
N MET A 43 9.83 -7.74 1.87
CA MET A 43 10.50 -8.27 0.69
C MET A 43 10.05 -7.52 -0.55
N LEU A 44 10.99 -7.31 -1.48
CA LEU A 44 10.67 -6.79 -2.81
C LEU A 44 10.64 -7.98 -3.76
N VAL A 45 9.58 -8.06 -4.53
CA VAL A 45 9.41 -9.11 -5.52
C VAL A 45 9.38 -8.47 -6.89
N GLN A 46 10.33 -8.82 -7.73
CA GLN A 46 10.36 -8.36 -9.12
C GLN A 46 10.04 -9.55 -10.01
N LEU A 47 8.96 -9.45 -10.74
CA LEU A 47 8.50 -10.52 -11.59
C LEU A 47 9.31 -10.55 -12.88
N SER A 48 9.56 -11.74 -13.37
CA SER A 48 10.40 -11.95 -14.55
C SER A 48 9.62 -12.04 -15.84
N GLY A 49 8.35 -11.73 -15.82
CA GLY A 49 7.54 -11.76 -17.04
C GLY A 49 7.95 -10.67 -18.02
N SER A 50 7.96 -11.01 -19.29
CA SER A 50 8.32 -10.07 -20.35
C SER A 50 7.11 -9.36 -20.95
N GLU A 51 5.92 -9.83 -20.70
CA GLU A 51 4.70 -9.25 -21.26
C GLU A 51 4.10 -8.21 -20.34
N PRO A 52 3.56 -7.11 -20.89
CA PRO A 52 2.82 -6.16 -20.09
C PRO A 52 1.63 -6.87 -19.45
N ALA A 53 1.46 -6.69 -18.17
CA ALA A 53 0.38 -7.33 -17.44
C ALA A 53 -0.44 -6.27 -16.73
N ASP A 54 -1.71 -6.57 -16.51
CA ASP A 54 -2.56 -5.77 -15.66
C ASP A 54 -2.02 -5.86 -14.24
N ALA A 55 -1.60 -4.75 -13.67
CA ALA A 55 -1.00 -4.70 -12.35
C ALA A 55 -1.91 -5.30 -11.28
N LYS A 56 -3.22 -5.06 -11.38
CA LYS A 56 -4.15 -5.62 -10.42
C LYS A 56 -4.26 -7.15 -10.52
N ALA A 57 -4.23 -7.69 -11.73
CA ALA A 57 -4.27 -9.13 -11.94
C ALA A 57 -3.00 -9.79 -11.37
N VAL A 58 -1.85 -9.15 -11.57
CA VAL A 58 -0.59 -9.63 -11.02
C VAL A 58 -0.62 -9.57 -9.49
N TRP A 59 -1.10 -8.47 -8.94
CA TRP A 59 -1.27 -8.34 -7.50
C TRP A 59 -2.14 -9.46 -6.93
N ALA A 60 -3.27 -9.74 -7.56
CA ALA A 60 -4.19 -10.78 -7.10
C ALA A 60 -3.52 -12.15 -7.09
N LYS A 61 -2.72 -12.43 -8.09
CA LYS A 61 -1.97 -13.68 -8.17
C LYS A 61 -0.96 -13.81 -7.04
N LEU A 62 -0.22 -12.73 -6.77
CA LEU A 62 0.75 -12.72 -5.68
C LEU A 62 0.06 -12.84 -4.32
N GLN A 63 -1.04 -12.12 -4.12
CA GLN A 63 -1.79 -12.18 -2.87
C GLN A 63 -2.28 -13.59 -2.59
N LYS A 64 -2.71 -14.29 -3.62
CA LYS A 64 -3.15 -15.67 -3.50
C LYS A 64 -2.01 -16.60 -3.08
N GLN A 65 -0.80 -16.34 -3.58
CA GLN A 65 0.36 -17.16 -3.25
C GLN A 65 0.84 -16.98 -1.80
N VAL A 66 0.71 -15.78 -1.27
CA VAL A 66 1.25 -15.48 0.06
C VAL A 66 0.21 -15.50 1.18
N GLY A 67 -1.06 -15.72 0.83
CA GLY A 67 -2.12 -15.89 1.83
C GLY A 67 -2.32 -14.68 2.73
N ASN A 68 -1.79 -14.76 3.95
CA ASN A 68 -2.02 -13.73 4.96
C ASN A 68 -1.08 -12.52 4.84
N ALA A 69 -0.06 -12.59 4.00
CA ALA A 69 0.84 -11.46 3.82
C ALA A 69 0.14 -10.34 3.06
N GLU A 70 0.64 -9.12 3.25
CA GLU A 70 0.14 -7.95 2.52
C GLU A 70 1.00 -7.73 1.30
N VAL A 71 0.37 -7.49 0.16
CA VAL A 71 1.05 -7.22 -1.11
C VAL A 71 0.60 -5.86 -1.62
N ASP A 72 1.56 -4.98 -1.88
CA ASP A 72 1.29 -3.68 -2.47
C ASP A 72 2.20 -3.46 -3.67
N PRO A 73 1.72 -2.81 -4.73
CA PRO A 73 2.60 -2.45 -5.83
C PRO A 73 3.54 -1.34 -5.40
N VAL A 74 4.77 -1.37 -5.88
CA VAL A 74 5.66 -0.22 -5.75
C VAL A 74 5.10 0.88 -6.63
N LEU A 75 5.06 2.11 -6.12
CA LEU A 75 4.53 3.25 -6.86
C LEU A 75 5.68 4.03 -7.49
N LEU A 76 5.55 4.36 -8.76
CA LEU A 76 6.56 5.11 -9.49
C LEU A 76 6.11 6.54 -9.68
N ASP A 77 6.97 7.50 -9.37
CA ASP A 77 6.64 8.89 -9.58
C ASP A 77 6.93 9.31 -11.02
N GLU A 78 6.77 10.60 -11.31
CA GLU A 78 6.93 11.13 -12.67
C GLU A 78 8.33 10.96 -13.22
N THR A 79 9.33 10.84 -12.32
CA THR A 79 10.72 10.64 -12.73
C THR A 79 11.10 9.16 -12.80
N GLY A 80 10.17 8.27 -12.47
CA GLY A 80 10.43 6.85 -12.45
C GLY A 80 11.02 6.34 -11.15
N GLU A 81 11.14 7.19 -10.13
CA GLU A 81 11.65 6.76 -8.84
C GLU A 81 10.62 5.96 -8.07
N PRO A 82 11.04 4.89 -7.41
CA PRO A 82 10.11 4.06 -6.65
C PRO A 82 9.75 4.67 -5.30
N HIS A 83 8.49 4.50 -4.93
CA HIS A 83 7.98 4.84 -3.61
C HIS A 83 7.33 3.60 -3.02
N PHE A 84 7.71 3.25 -1.80
CA PHE A 84 7.33 1.98 -1.18
C PHE A 84 6.19 2.20 -0.19
N PRO A 85 4.99 1.65 -0.46
CA PRO A 85 3.86 1.83 0.46
C PRO A 85 4.15 1.28 1.84
N THR A 86 3.67 1.98 2.87
CA THR A 86 3.88 1.59 4.27
C THR A 86 2.70 0.80 4.86
N GLY A 87 1.63 0.61 4.10
CA GLY A 87 0.41 -0.01 4.60
C GLY A 87 -0.58 0.99 5.16
N GLU A 88 -0.26 2.27 5.06
CA GLU A 88 -1.14 3.34 5.54
C GLU A 88 -1.53 4.26 4.41
N VAL A 89 -2.72 4.83 4.54
CA VAL A 89 -3.20 5.88 3.64
C VAL A 89 -3.54 7.10 4.47
N THR A 90 -3.37 8.29 3.89
CA THR A 90 -3.79 9.52 4.52
C THR A 90 -4.96 10.08 3.76
N VAL A 91 -5.99 10.48 4.50
CA VAL A 91 -7.17 11.13 3.95
C VAL A 91 -7.21 12.54 4.50
N ARG A 92 -7.31 13.50 3.60
CA ARG A 92 -7.58 14.88 3.98
C ARG A 92 -9.07 15.12 3.76
N PHE A 93 -9.75 15.45 4.84
CA PHE A 93 -11.18 15.75 4.76
C PHE A 93 -11.41 17.23 4.45
N LYS A 94 -12.56 17.54 3.91
CA LYS A 94 -12.92 18.93 3.62
C LYS A 94 -13.09 19.73 4.91
N GLU A 95 -13.64 19.08 5.92
CA GLU A 95 -13.81 19.65 7.25
C GLU A 95 -13.32 18.65 8.29
N PRO A 96 -12.83 19.12 9.46
CA PRO A 96 -12.38 18.19 10.49
C PRO A 96 -13.51 17.24 10.90
N PRO A 97 -13.30 15.93 10.76
CA PRO A 97 -14.34 14.96 11.08
C PRO A 97 -14.47 14.73 12.57
N SER A 98 -15.68 14.35 12.99
CA SER A 98 -15.91 13.90 14.37
C SER A 98 -15.35 12.50 14.57
N ASP A 99 -15.18 12.09 15.82
CA ASP A 99 -14.72 10.74 16.13
C ASP A 99 -15.73 9.69 15.65
N ALA A 100 -17.02 9.98 15.77
CA ALA A 100 -18.06 9.07 15.28
C ALA A 100 -17.98 8.91 13.76
N PHE A 101 -17.77 10.01 13.06
CA PHE A 101 -17.61 9.95 11.60
C PHE A 101 -16.39 9.10 11.22
N LEU A 102 -15.27 9.30 11.90
CA LEU A 102 -14.04 8.55 11.61
C LEU A 102 -14.22 7.05 11.84
N SER A 103 -14.90 6.70 12.94
CA SER A 103 -15.15 5.29 13.24
C SER A 103 -15.99 4.63 12.16
N GLY A 104 -17.06 5.28 11.73
CA GLY A 104 -17.91 4.75 10.67
C GLY A 104 -17.19 4.69 9.32
N PHE A 105 -16.41 5.72 9.01
CA PHE A 105 -15.63 5.76 7.79
C PHE A 105 -14.62 4.61 7.74
N ALA A 106 -13.90 4.39 8.84
CA ALA A 106 -12.91 3.33 8.93
C ALA A 106 -13.56 1.95 8.76
N ASP A 107 -14.67 1.71 9.46
CA ASP A 107 -15.38 0.43 9.36
C ASP A 107 -15.88 0.17 7.94
N LYS A 108 -16.44 1.20 7.31
CA LYS A 108 -16.99 1.06 5.96
C LYS A 108 -15.91 0.71 4.93
N HIS A 109 -14.73 1.27 5.10
CA HIS A 109 -13.66 1.15 4.08
C HIS A 109 -12.53 0.19 4.43
N GLY A 110 -12.66 -0.56 5.52
CA GLY A 110 -11.63 -1.52 5.91
C GLY A 110 -10.35 -0.86 6.38
N LEU A 111 -10.50 0.17 7.18
CA LEU A 111 -9.40 0.98 7.68
C LEU A 111 -9.43 1.03 9.21
N LYS A 112 -8.31 1.43 9.78
CA LYS A 112 -8.20 1.67 11.22
C LYS A 112 -7.51 3.02 11.40
N VAL A 113 -8.07 3.88 12.23
CA VAL A 113 -7.45 5.18 12.52
C VAL A 113 -6.11 4.96 13.21
N ARG A 114 -5.06 5.53 12.65
CA ARG A 114 -3.71 5.46 13.23
C ARG A 114 -3.36 6.73 13.98
N SER A 115 -3.57 7.87 13.35
CA SER A 115 -3.24 9.14 13.96
C SER A 115 -3.98 10.25 13.27
N ARG A 116 -4.17 11.34 14.00
CA ARG A 116 -4.77 12.55 13.47
C ARG A 116 -3.74 13.66 13.59
N ASN A 117 -3.58 14.42 12.52
CA ASN A 117 -2.60 15.50 12.50
C ASN A 117 -3.02 16.60 13.47
N GLU A 118 -2.16 16.93 14.43
CA GLU A 118 -2.46 17.96 15.44
C GLU A 118 -2.60 19.36 14.83
N PHE A 119 -1.83 19.63 13.78
CA PHE A 119 -1.80 20.95 13.16
C PHE A 119 -2.82 21.08 12.03
N VAL A 120 -3.25 19.96 11.47
CA VAL A 120 -4.26 19.94 10.41
C VAL A 120 -5.28 18.87 10.79
N PRO A 121 -6.27 19.20 11.65
CA PRO A 121 -7.21 18.19 12.15
C PRO A 121 -8.05 17.50 11.09
N ALA A 122 -8.13 18.09 9.90
CA ALA A 122 -8.83 17.46 8.78
C ALA A 122 -7.99 16.35 8.11
N GLN A 123 -6.74 16.17 8.51
CA GLN A 123 -5.86 15.16 7.91
C GLN A 123 -5.65 14.00 8.88
N VAL A 124 -6.04 12.81 8.44
CA VAL A 124 -6.03 11.60 9.28
C VAL A 124 -5.31 10.48 8.55
N ALA A 125 -4.41 9.79 9.26
CA ALA A 125 -3.73 8.62 8.75
C ALA A 125 -4.46 7.36 9.20
N PHE A 126 -4.69 6.45 8.26
CA PHE A 126 -5.37 5.18 8.50
C PHE A 126 -4.46 4.03 8.12
N GLN A 127 -4.54 2.95 8.89
CA GLN A 127 -3.93 1.69 8.50
C GLN A 127 -4.94 0.92 7.66
N VAL A 128 -4.48 0.36 6.55
CA VAL A 128 -5.32 -0.50 5.71
C VAL A 128 -5.41 -1.87 6.38
N THR A 129 -6.62 -2.31 6.69
CA THR A 129 -6.84 -3.58 7.40
C THR A 129 -7.34 -4.70 6.50
N ARG A 130 -7.92 -4.35 5.35
CA ARG A 130 -8.35 -5.34 4.37
C ARG A 130 -7.27 -5.49 3.31
N ARG A 131 -7.11 -6.72 2.82
CA ARG A 131 -6.22 -6.94 1.70
C ARG A 131 -6.88 -6.43 0.43
N SER A 132 -6.48 -5.24 0.03
CA SER A 132 -7.02 -4.55 -1.13
C SER A 132 -5.89 -4.08 -2.02
N TYR A 133 -6.15 -4.05 -3.32
CA TYR A 133 -5.20 -3.45 -4.25
C TYR A 133 -5.17 -1.95 -3.96
N LEU A 134 -4.03 -1.48 -3.46
CA LEU A 134 -3.91 -0.12 -2.92
C LEU A 134 -4.37 0.99 -3.87
N PRO A 135 -3.97 1.01 -5.15
CA PRO A 135 -4.44 2.07 -6.03
C PRO A 135 -5.96 2.10 -6.19
N GLU A 136 -6.60 0.95 -6.20
CA GLU A 136 -8.06 0.87 -6.32
C GLU A 136 -8.73 1.34 -5.03
N LEU A 137 -8.15 1.00 -3.88
CA LEU A 137 -8.66 1.50 -2.61
C LEU A 137 -8.63 3.02 -2.57
N ILE A 138 -7.51 3.62 -2.98
CA ILE A 138 -7.37 5.07 -3.00
C ILE A 138 -8.43 5.70 -3.88
N GLU A 139 -8.64 5.16 -5.09
CA GLU A 139 -9.65 5.69 -5.99
C GLU A 139 -11.06 5.54 -5.42
N SER A 140 -11.32 4.48 -4.68
CA SER A 140 -12.63 4.26 -4.06
C SER A 140 -12.91 5.21 -2.90
N LEU A 141 -11.87 5.75 -2.28
CA LEU A 141 -12.04 6.69 -1.16
C LEU A 141 -12.26 8.12 -1.62
N LYS A 142 -11.78 8.47 -2.80
CA LYS A 142 -11.87 9.86 -3.29
C LYS A 142 -13.28 10.43 -3.36
N PRO A 143 -14.30 9.68 -3.83
CA PRO A 143 -15.66 10.22 -3.90
C PRO A 143 -16.43 10.13 -2.59
N ALA A 144 -15.83 9.62 -1.54
CA ALA A 144 -16.53 9.47 -0.26
C ALA A 144 -16.86 10.82 0.35
N GLU A 145 -17.90 10.83 1.19
CA GLU A 145 -18.37 12.04 1.83
C GLU A 145 -17.27 12.73 2.63
N ASN A 146 -17.16 14.03 2.49
CA ASN A 146 -16.22 14.90 3.19
C ASN A 146 -14.74 14.67 2.80
N VAL A 147 -14.45 13.88 1.79
CA VAL A 147 -13.05 13.61 1.39
C VAL A 147 -12.58 14.67 0.40
N ALA A 148 -11.48 15.34 0.70
CA ALA A 148 -10.85 16.30 -0.20
C ALA A 148 -9.74 15.65 -1.03
N SER A 149 -8.91 14.81 -0.39
CA SER A 149 -7.86 14.10 -1.11
C SER A 149 -7.43 12.86 -0.33
N VAL A 150 -6.83 11.91 -1.05
CA VAL A 150 -6.35 10.64 -0.49
C VAL A 150 -5.01 10.31 -1.12
N TRP A 151 -4.08 9.82 -0.33
CA TRP A 151 -2.81 9.34 -0.87
C TRP A 151 -2.26 8.21 0.00
N ALA A 152 -1.43 7.37 -0.63
CA ALA A 152 -0.72 6.33 0.09
C ALA A 152 0.47 6.94 0.83
N ASN A 153 0.70 6.50 2.05
CA ASN A 153 1.92 6.85 2.75
C ASN A 153 3.04 5.97 2.22
N THR A 154 4.15 6.58 1.85
CA THR A 154 5.26 5.86 1.23
C THR A 154 6.58 6.30 1.81
N LYS A 155 7.60 5.45 1.61
CA LYS A 155 9.00 5.79 1.82
C LYS A 155 9.66 5.82 0.46
N SER A 156 10.55 6.80 0.23
CA SER A 156 11.23 6.93 -1.05
C SER A 156 12.23 5.80 -1.28
N ARG A 157 12.70 5.16 -0.21
CA ARG A 157 13.53 3.97 -0.28
C ARG A 157 13.67 3.39 1.11
N TYR A 158 13.99 2.10 1.15
CA TYR A 158 14.39 1.48 2.40
C TYR A 158 15.89 1.59 2.51
N ARG A 159 16.34 2.28 3.54
CA ARG A 159 17.75 2.57 3.68
C ARG A 159 18.54 1.35 4.05
N ARG A 160 19.67 1.24 3.40
CA ARG A 160 20.75 0.43 3.88
C ARG A 160 21.75 1.39 4.49
N SER A 161 22.18 1.13 5.62
CA SER A 161 23.20 1.99 6.22
C SER A 161 24.56 1.68 5.70
#